data_f66995d67f258434567cd0b2e4632199
#
_entry.id   f66995d67f258434567cd0b2e4632199
#
_cell.length_a   1.000
_cell.length_b   1.000
_cell.length_c   1.000
_cell.angle_alpha   90.00
_cell.angle_beta   90.00
_cell.angle_gamma   90.00
#
_symmetry.space_group_name_H-M   'P 1'
#
loop_
_entity.id
_entity.type
_entity.pdbx_description
1 polymer ?
#
loop_
_entity_poly.entity_id
_entity_poly.type
_entity_poly.pdbx_seq_one_letter_code
_entity_poly.pdbx_strand_id
1 'polypeptide(L)'
;MHDYKINIDKKVLRLLGAQLYGDTPSIISELVQNSYDADAKAVWITINTTLPNSIVVQDNGTGMSPEEINSRFLNIGQDRRATYPTSPGGRQVLGRKGIGKLAVFSLAKIIDIYSIKSDEIAACRLDFDKITLHNGDPITLDESKVPIEKKFLSENGTGTKIVLQEIQKDISRSLN
;
A
#
# COMPACT_ATOMS: atom_id res chain seq x y z
N MET A 1 9.37 -1.88 -18.66
CA MET A 1 8.83 -0.76 -17.85
C MET A 1 7.32 -0.94 -17.80
N HIS A 2 6.76 -1.19 -16.65
CA HIS A 2 5.33 -1.45 -16.49
C HIS A 2 4.54 -0.13 -16.46
N ASP A 3 3.32 -0.15 -17.00
CA ASP A 3 2.42 1.02 -17.04
C ASP A 3 1.42 0.90 -15.89
N TYR A 4 1.61 1.70 -14.84
CA TYR A 4 0.72 1.74 -13.68
C TYR A 4 -0.36 2.81 -13.88
N LYS A 5 -1.64 2.43 -13.68
CA LYS A 5 -2.79 3.32 -13.81
C LYS A 5 -3.63 3.30 -12.56
N ILE A 6 -3.93 4.48 -12.03
CA ILE A 6 -4.80 4.62 -10.88
C ILE A 6 -6.24 4.85 -11.35
N ASN A 7 -7.15 3.99 -10.88
CA ASN A 7 -8.57 4.16 -11.14
C ASN A 7 -9.27 4.59 -9.84
N ILE A 8 -9.50 5.90 -9.71
CA ILE A 8 -10.17 6.50 -8.55
C ILE A 8 -11.36 7.33 -9.04
N ASP A 9 -12.54 7.11 -8.43
CA ASP A 9 -13.68 8.01 -8.63
C ASP A 9 -13.34 9.41 -8.08
N LYS A 10 -13.53 10.45 -8.91
CA LYS A 10 -13.28 11.85 -8.53
C LYS A 10 -14.08 12.31 -7.30
N LYS A 11 -15.26 11.70 -7.04
CA LYS A 11 -16.03 11.95 -5.81
C LYS A 11 -15.29 11.45 -4.57
N VAL A 12 -14.62 10.30 -4.71
CA VAL A 12 -13.84 9.69 -3.65
C VAL A 12 -12.60 10.54 -3.34
N LEU A 13 -11.93 11.08 -4.36
CA LEU A 13 -10.80 12.02 -4.18
C LEU A 13 -11.21 13.29 -3.42
N ARG A 14 -12.41 13.83 -3.70
CA ARG A 14 -12.93 15.01 -2.97
C ARG A 14 -13.29 14.68 -1.51
N LEU A 15 -13.77 13.48 -1.23
CA LEU A 15 -14.04 13.00 0.12
C LEU A 15 -12.73 12.77 0.91
N LEU A 16 -11.65 12.40 0.23
CA LEU A 16 -10.31 12.26 0.82
C LEU A 16 -9.76 13.58 1.41
N GLY A 17 -10.02 14.69 0.73
CA GLY A 17 -9.60 16.02 1.21
C GLY A 17 -10.39 16.54 2.42
N ALA A 18 -11.58 15.97 2.69
CA ALA A 18 -12.50 16.53 3.69
C ALA A 18 -12.83 15.61 4.89
N GLN A 19 -12.80 14.28 4.77
CA GLN A 19 -13.44 13.42 5.78
C GLN A 19 -12.78 12.08 6.12
N LEU A 20 -11.73 11.63 5.43
CA LEU A 20 -11.06 10.38 5.79
C LEU A 20 -9.92 10.62 6.80
N TYR A 21 -10.23 11.24 7.92
CA TYR A 21 -9.32 11.34 9.06
C TYR A 21 -9.32 10.02 9.86
N GLY A 22 -8.75 8.97 9.28
CA GLY A 22 -8.31 7.84 10.09
C GLY A 22 -7.16 8.29 11.01
N ASP A 23 -7.11 7.79 12.24
CA ASP A 23 -5.91 7.94 13.05
C ASP A 23 -4.76 7.09 12.46
N THR A 24 -3.53 7.43 12.78
CA THR A 24 -2.35 6.69 12.28
C THR A 24 -2.41 5.20 12.60
N PRO A 25 -2.80 4.75 13.81
CA PRO A 25 -2.96 3.33 14.12
C PRO A 25 -3.97 2.61 13.23
N SER A 26 -5.13 3.22 12.95
CA SER A 26 -6.14 2.62 12.06
C SER A 26 -5.62 2.44 10.64
N ILE A 27 -4.88 3.41 10.12
CA ILE A 27 -4.28 3.33 8.79
C ILE A 27 -3.22 2.22 8.72
N ILE A 28 -2.36 2.12 9.74
CA ILE A 28 -1.38 1.04 9.84
C ILE A 28 -2.09 -0.32 9.94
N SER A 29 -3.17 -0.42 10.71
CA SER A 29 -3.98 -1.64 10.83
C SER A 29 -4.53 -2.11 9.49
N GLU A 30 -4.99 -1.21 8.63
CA GLU A 30 -5.43 -1.54 7.26
C GLU A 30 -4.29 -2.13 6.41
N LEU A 31 -3.06 -1.60 6.53
CA LEU A 31 -1.91 -2.15 5.83
C LEU A 31 -1.55 -3.55 6.36
N VAL A 32 -1.62 -3.76 7.67
CA VAL A 32 -1.41 -5.07 8.29
C VAL A 32 -2.50 -6.08 7.85
N GLN A 33 -3.76 -5.64 7.75
CA GLN A 33 -4.83 -6.49 7.22
C GLN A 33 -4.58 -6.87 5.75
N ASN A 34 -4.07 -5.94 4.92
CA ASN A 34 -3.69 -6.28 3.55
C ASN A 34 -2.57 -7.33 3.51
N SER A 35 -1.59 -7.25 4.41
CA SER A 35 -0.54 -8.26 4.54
C SER A 35 -1.11 -9.63 4.98
N TYR A 36 -2.07 -9.63 5.92
CA TYR A 36 -2.79 -10.86 6.32
C TYR A 36 -3.54 -11.48 5.13
N ASP A 37 -4.24 -10.65 4.33
CA ASP A 37 -4.97 -11.07 3.14
C ASP A 37 -4.04 -11.58 2.02
N ALA A 38 -2.75 -11.21 2.08
CA ALA A 38 -1.68 -11.72 1.21
C ALA A 38 -0.96 -12.96 1.79
N ASP A 39 -1.55 -13.64 2.77
CA ASP A 39 -0.99 -14.82 3.44
C ASP A 39 0.36 -14.59 4.14
N ALA A 40 0.69 -13.36 4.50
CA ALA A 40 1.92 -13.07 5.22
C ALA A 40 1.99 -13.82 6.55
N LYS A 41 3.16 -14.36 6.87
CA LYS A 41 3.47 -14.98 8.17
C LYS A 41 4.07 -13.96 9.15
N ALA A 42 4.65 -12.89 8.62
CA ALA A 42 5.24 -11.81 9.41
C ALA A 42 5.03 -10.46 8.73
N VAL A 43 4.86 -9.42 9.55
CA VAL A 43 4.77 -8.02 9.13
C VAL A 43 5.73 -7.21 10.01
N TRP A 44 6.54 -6.38 9.39
CA TRP A 44 7.48 -5.48 10.06
C TRP A 44 7.03 -4.05 9.83
N ILE A 45 6.94 -3.28 10.90
CA ILE A 45 6.58 -1.87 10.88
C ILE A 45 7.76 -1.06 11.42
N THR A 46 8.25 -0.13 10.62
CA THR A 46 9.31 0.80 11.03
C THR A 46 8.77 2.22 10.97
N ILE A 47 8.87 2.95 12.06
CA ILE A 47 8.43 4.34 12.16
C ILE A 47 9.64 5.23 12.40
N ASN A 48 9.89 6.15 11.47
CA ASN A 48 10.90 7.18 11.61
C ASN A 48 10.22 8.53 11.89
N THR A 49 10.45 9.05 13.08
CA THR A 49 9.88 10.34 13.52
C THR A 49 10.78 11.53 13.20
N THR A 50 12.04 11.30 12.80
CA THR A 50 12.95 12.37 12.38
C THR A 50 12.70 12.75 10.92
N LEU A 51 12.90 14.03 10.58
CA LEU A 51 12.71 14.51 9.21
C LEU A 51 13.83 14.04 8.27
N PRO A 52 13.48 13.53 7.09
CA PRO A 52 12.12 13.30 6.58
C PRO A 52 11.46 12.10 7.26
N ASN A 53 10.31 12.36 7.90
CA ASN A 53 9.56 11.32 8.61
C ASN A 53 8.96 10.29 7.65
N SER A 54 8.87 9.04 8.10
CA SER A 54 8.34 7.96 7.27
C SER A 54 7.79 6.80 8.10
N ILE A 55 6.88 6.05 7.48
CA ILE A 55 6.40 4.77 8.00
C ILE A 55 6.63 3.72 6.92
N VAL A 56 7.26 2.62 7.30
CA VAL A 56 7.47 1.47 6.42
C VAL A 56 6.67 0.29 6.96
N VAL A 57 5.84 -0.30 6.11
CA VAL A 57 5.16 -1.57 6.38
C VAL A 57 5.65 -2.58 5.36
N GLN A 58 6.20 -3.68 5.84
CA GLN A 58 6.78 -4.72 5.00
C GLN A 58 6.29 -6.09 5.45
N ASP A 59 5.99 -6.96 4.50
CA ASP A 59 5.50 -8.30 4.76
C ASP A 59 6.19 -9.36 3.89
N ASN A 60 6.07 -10.61 4.33
CA ASN A 60 6.52 -11.79 3.59
C ASN A 60 5.33 -12.59 3.01
N GLY A 61 4.31 -11.91 2.55
CA GLY A 61 3.16 -12.53 1.89
C GLY A 61 3.46 -12.97 0.45
N THR A 62 2.40 -13.25 -0.30
CA THR A 62 2.50 -13.74 -1.69
C THR A 62 3.07 -12.71 -2.67
N GLY A 63 3.18 -11.45 -2.28
CA GLY A 63 3.53 -10.36 -3.17
C GLY A 63 2.44 -10.05 -4.21
N MET A 64 2.75 -9.12 -5.11
CA MET A 64 1.88 -8.71 -6.22
C MET A 64 2.70 -8.56 -7.50
N SER A 65 2.16 -9.06 -8.62
CA SER A 65 2.67 -8.71 -9.95
C SER A 65 2.31 -7.25 -10.32
N PRO A 66 2.92 -6.67 -11.35
CA PRO A 66 2.52 -5.35 -11.86
C PRO A 66 1.04 -5.26 -12.20
N GLU A 67 0.48 -6.31 -12.83
CA GLU A 67 -0.96 -6.39 -13.16
C GLU A 67 -1.82 -6.47 -11.91
N GLU A 68 -1.37 -7.17 -10.87
CA GLU A 68 -2.08 -7.24 -9.60
C GLU A 68 -2.02 -5.92 -8.83
N ILE A 69 -0.93 -5.17 -8.92
CA ILE A 69 -0.89 -3.80 -8.39
C ILE A 69 -1.96 -2.95 -9.08
N ASN A 70 -2.02 -2.97 -10.41
CA ASN A 70 -3.04 -2.23 -11.15
C ASN A 70 -4.47 -2.66 -10.80
N SER A 71 -4.75 -3.96 -10.85
CA SER A 71 -6.11 -4.47 -10.68
C SER A 71 -6.58 -4.50 -9.23
N ARG A 72 -5.67 -4.74 -8.28
CA ARG A 72 -6.02 -4.94 -6.87
C ARG A 72 -5.65 -3.78 -5.98
N PHE A 73 -4.48 -3.13 -6.19
CA PHE A 73 -4.01 -2.07 -5.31
C PHE A 73 -4.44 -0.68 -5.80
N LEU A 74 -4.28 -0.39 -7.08
CA LEU A 74 -4.59 0.91 -7.68
C LEU A 74 -6.06 1.05 -8.09
N ASN A 75 -6.80 -0.05 -8.15
CA ASN A 75 -8.25 -0.03 -8.39
C ASN A 75 -9.00 0.15 -7.06
N ILE A 76 -9.41 1.36 -6.81
CA ILE A 76 -9.95 1.78 -5.52
C ILE A 76 -11.48 1.80 -5.53
N GLY A 77 -12.10 1.27 -4.45
CA GLY A 77 -13.57 1.25 -4.31
C GLY A 77 -14.23 -0.08 -4.69
N GLN A 78 -13.47 -1.10 -5.08
CA GLN A 78 -14.02 -2.44 -5.30
C GLN A 78 -14.13 -3.23 -4.00
N ASP A 79 -15.28 -3.87 -3.80
CA ASP A 79 -15.49 -4.81 -2.70
C ASP A 79 -14.73 -6.13 -2.98
N ARG A 80 -13.57 -6.28 -2.33
CA ARG A 80 -12.74 -7.48 -2.49
C ARG A 80 -13.40 -8.76 -1.99
N ARG A 81 -14.21 -8.69 -0.92
CA ARG A 81 -14.89 -9.87 -0.38
C ARG A 81 -15.89 -10.48 -1.34
N ALA A 82 -16.58 -9.64 -2.11
CA ALA A 82 -17.53 -10.12 -3.09
C ALA A 82 -16.84 -10.89 -4.23
N THR A 83 -15.59 -10.52 -4.55
CA THR A 83 -14.84 -11.12 -5.66
C THR A 83 -13.89 -12.23 -5.21
N TYR A 84 -13.26 -12.08 -4.03
CA TYR A 84 -12.25 -13.01 -3.50
C TYR A 84 -12.45 -13.19 -1.99
N PRO A 85 -13.35 -14.11 -1.56
CA PRO A 85 -13.68 -14.30 -0.15
C PRO A 85 -12.54 -14.91 0.67
N THR A 86 -11.63 -15.62 0.00
CA THR A 86 -10.46 -16.26 0.63
C THR A 86 -9.16 -15.85 -0.06
N SER A 87 -8.07 -15.81 0.71
CA SER A 87 -6.71 -15.68 0.19
C SER A 87 -6.28 -16.95 -0.56
N PRO A 88 -5.17 -16.91 -1.34
CA PRO A 88 -4.61 -18.12 -1.95
C PRO A 88 -4.30 -19.24 -0.95
N GLY A 89 -3.89 -18.90 0.27
CA GLY A 89 -3.63 -19.85 1.37
C GLY A 89 -4.88 -20.27 2.16
N GLY A 90 -6.08 -19.85 1.73
CA GLY A 90 -7.35 -20.25 2.33
C GLY A 90 -7.77 -19.42 3.55
N ARG A 91 -7.10 -18.32 3.88
CA ARG A 91 -7.53 -17.42 4.95
C ARG A 91 -8.76 -16.63 4.52
N GLN A 92 -9.68 -16.40 5.45
CA GLN A 92 -10.81 -15.49 5.21
C GLN A 92 -10.29 -14.05 5.07
N VAL A 93 -10.58 -13.39 3.95
CA VAL A 93 -10.16 -12.01 3.67
C VAL A 93 -10.82 -11.04 4.64
N LEU A 94 -10.02 -10.20 5.30
CA LEU A 94 -10.47 -9.19 6.27
C LEU A 94 -10.87 -7.87 5.61
N GLY A 95 -10.22 -7.48 4.51
CA GLY A 95 -10.47 -6.22 3.80
C GLY A 95 -11.91 -6.13 3.27
N ARG A 96 -12.69 -5.15 3.79
CA ARG A 96 -14.13 -5.06 3.51
C ARG A 96 -14.49 -4.17 2.32
N LYS A 97 -13.87 -3.01 2.15
CA LYS A 97 -14.41 -1.95 1.27
C LYS A 97 -13.43 -1.40 0.24
N GLY A 98 -12.17 -1.85 0.21
CA GLY A 98 -11.14 -1.24 -0.67
C GLY A 98 -10.89 0.25 -0.42
N ILE A 99 -11.43 0.81 0.67
CA ILE A 99 -11.35 2.24 1.04
C ILE A 99 -10.12 2.49 1.92
N GLY A 100 -9.64 1.49 2.64
CA GLY A 100 -8.50 1.61 3.56
C GLY A 100 -7.22 2.07 2.86
N LYS A 101 -7.04 1.70 1.60
CA LYS A 101 -5.93 2.19 0.77
C LYS A 101 -5.99 3.70 0.54
N LEU A 102 -7.18 4.28 0.48
CA LEU A 102 -7.37 5.72 0.37
C LEU A 102 -7.01 6.45 1.67
N ALA A 103 -7.25 5.81 2.83
CA ALA A 103 -6.88 6.38 4.10
C ALA A 103 -5.36 6.61 4.22
N VAL A 104 -4.54 5.82 3.50
CA VAL A 104 -3.09 6.00 3.45
C VAL A 104 -2.71 7.36 2.86
N PHE A 105 -3.45 7.88 1.87
CA PHE A 105 -3.24 9.21 1.32
C PHE A 105 -3.57 10.35 2.30
N SER A 106 -4.41 10.10 3.30
CA SER A 106 -4.64 11.10 4.36
C SER A 106 -3.47 11.19 5.36
N LEU A 107 -2.57 10.22 5.33
CA LEU A 107 -1.42 10.14 6.21
C LEU A 107 -0.13 10.62 5.52
N ALA A 108 0.09 10.25 4.27
CA ALA A 108 1.33 10.51 3.54
C ALA A 108 1.07 11.09 2.15
N LYS A 109 1.92 12.02 1.70
CA LYS A 109 1.85 12.57 0.34
C LYS A 109 2.44 11.64 -0.70
N ILE A 110 3.47 10.90 -0.35
CA ILE A 110 4.19 9.99 -1.23
C ILE A 110 4.10 8.59 -0.67
N ILE A 111 3.71 7.65 -1.52
CA ILE A 111 3.61 6.23 -1.20
C ILE A 111 4.41 5.45 -2.23
N ASP A 112 5.50 4.82 -1.81
CA ASP A 112 6.24 3.88 -2.65
C ASP A 112 5.79 2.45 -2.35
N ILE A 113 5.55 1.70 -3.40
CA ILE A 113 5.14 0.31 -3.34
C ILE A 113 6.18 -0.51 -4.07
N TYR A 114 6.74 -1.49 -3.37
CA TYR A 114 7.66 -2.48 -3.90
C TYR A 114 7.09 -3.86 -3.62
N SER A 115 7.05 -4.72 -4.61
CA SER A 115 6.54 -6.08 -4.44
C SER A 115 7.33 -7.07 -5.29
N ILE A 116 7.53 -8.26 -4.72
CA ILE A 116 8.17 -9.39 -5.40
C ILE A 116 7.19 -10.56 -5.34
N LYS A 117 6.83 -11.07 -6.51
CA LYS A 117 5.97 -12.24 -6.66
C LYS A 117 6.55 -13.18 -7.70
N SER A 118 6.99 -14.37 -7.27
CA SER A 118 7.75 -15.29 -8.11
C SER A 118 8.99 -14.58 -8.69
N ASP A 119 9.12 -14.51 -10.01
CA ASP A 119 10.21 -13.81 -10.68
C ASP A 119 9.85 -12.38 -11.12
N GLU A 120 8.63 -11.93 -10.79
CA GLU A 120 8.15 -10.60 -11.17
C GLU A 120 8.41 -9.59 -10.07
N ILE A 121 8.93 -8.45 -10.47
CA ILE A 121 9.18 -7.30 -9.60
C ILE A 121 8.27 -6.16 -10.03
N ALA A 122 7.60 -5.56 -9.07
CA ALA A 122 6.77 -4.40 -9.27
C ALA A 122 7.24 -3.26 -8.36
N ALA A 123 7.42 -2.06 -8.91
CA ALA A 123 7.85 -0.89 -8.17
C ALA A 123 7.19 0.38 -8.72
N CYS A 124 6.35 1.03 -7.91
CA CYS A 124 5.69 2.26 -8.33
C CYS A 124 5.56 3.26 -7.18
N ARG A 125 5.45 4.53 -7.54
CA ARG A 125 5.23 5.66 -6.64
C ARG A 125 3.88 6.31 -6.92
N LEU A 126 3.11 6.50 -5.87
CA LEU A 126 1.93 7.34 -5.87
C LEU A 126 2.30 8.69 -5.23
N ASP A 127 2.11 9.75 -5.99
CA ASP A 127 2.30 11.12 -5.55
C ASP A 127 0.92 11.77 -5.49
N PHE A 128 0.45 12.08 -4.28
CA PHE A 128 -0.90 12.58 -4.05
C PHE A 128 -1.18 13.86 -4.84
N ASP A 129 -0.23 14.79 -4.86
CA ASP A 129 -0.40 16.06 -5.54
C ASP A 129 -0.51 15.86 -7.07
N LYS A 130 0.32 14.99 -7.65
CA LYS A 130 0.23 14.66 -9.08
C LYS A 130 -1.08 13.99 -9.45
N ILE A 131 -1.54 13.05 -8.62
CA ILE A 131 -2.79 12.33 -8.86
C ILE A 131 -4.00 13.26 -8.76
N THR A 132 -4.04 14.12 -7.73
CA THR A 132 -5.22 14.97 -7.45
C THR A 132 -5.28 16.23 -8.28
N LEU A 133 -4.16 16.90 -8.50
CA LEU A 133 -4.11 18.18 -9.20
C LEU A 133 -3.95 18.03 -10.72
N HIS A 134 -3.25 16.99 -11.16
CA HIS A 134 -2.87 16.82 -12.56
C HIS A 134 -3.49 15.59 -13.23
N ASN A 135 -4.38 14.84 -12.54
CA ASN A 135 -4.91 13.54 -12.99
C ASN A 135 -3.78 12.59 -13.43
N GLY A 136 -2.64 12.65 -12.75
CA GLY A 136 -1.46 11.85 -13.09
C GLY A 136 -1.59 10.39 -12.66
N ASP A 137 -0.97 9.52 -13.42
CA ASP A 137 -0.82 8.11 -13.06
C ASP A 137 0.38 7.89 -12.11
N PRO A 138 0.44 6.76 -11.42
CA PRO A 138 1.62 6.38 -10.63
C PRO A 138 2.89 6.34 -11.47
N ILE A 139 4.01 6.67 -10.85
CA ILE A 139 5.33 6.66 -11.50
C ILE A 139 5.96 5.29 -11.31
N THR A 140 6.39 4.66 -12.40
CA THR A 140 7.20 3.44 -12.31
C THR A 140 8.57 3.77 -11.70
N LEU A 141 8.94 3.03 -10.65
CA LEU A 141 10.26 3.11 -10.04
C LEU A 141 11.23 2.11 -10.68
N ASP A 142 12.52 2.28 -10.39
CA ASP A 142 13.57 1.36 -10.87
C ASP A 142 13.42 -0.01 -10.19
N GLU A 143 12.87 -0.97 -10.92
CA GLU A 143 12.63 -2.33 -10.47
C GLU A 143 13.91 -3.10 -10.15
N SER A 144 15.06 -2.67 -10.69
CA SER A 144 16.37 -3.27 -10.38
C SER A 144 16.87 -2.90 -8.96
N LYS A 145 16.27 -1.90 -8.33
CA LYS A 145 16.67 -1.36 -7.02
C LYS A 145 15.60 -1.54 -5.94
N VAL A 146 14.85 -2.64 -6.00
CA VAL A 146 13.83 -2.91 -4.99
C VAL A 146 14.45 -3.07 -3.61
N PRO A 147 14.14 -2.20 -2.65
CA PRO A 147 14.80 -2.16 -1.36
C PRO A 147 14.15 -3.16 -0.36
N ILE A 148 14.04 -4.43 -0.77
CA ILE A 148 13.56 -5.50 0.10
C ILE A 148 14.70 -6.46 0.36
N GLU A 149 15.17 -6.51 1.61
CA GLU A 149 16.22 -7.44 2.01
C GLU A 149 15.66 -8.88 2.07
N LYS A 150 16.46 -9.86 1.68
CA LYS A 150 16.06 -11.30 1.66
C LYS A 150 15.47 -11.79 2.97
N LYS A 151 15.96 -11.31 4.12
CA LYS A 151 15.47 -11.71 5.46
C LYS A 151 13.99 -11.36 5.69
N PHE A 152 13.43 -10.44 4.91
CA PHE A 152 12.03 -10.01 5.00
C PHE A 152 11.14 -10.65 3.92
N LEU A 153 11.68 -11.52 3.10
CA LEU A 153 10.91 -12.26 2.11
C LEU A 153 10.43 -13.60 2.69
N SER A 154 9.42 -14.18 2.06
CA SER A 154 9.00 -15.56 2.31
C SER A 154 10.10 -16.55 1.91
N GLU A 155 9.93 -17.81 2.25
CA GLU A 155 10.81 -18.91 1.79
C GLU A 155 10.85 -18.99 0.25
N ASN A 156 9.78 -18.57 -0.42
CA ASN A 156 9.67 -18.52 -1.88
C ASN A 156 10.19 -17.19 -2.48
N GLY A 157 10.81 -16.33 -1.68
CA GLY A 157 11.35 -15.05 -2.15
C GLY A 157 10.29 -13.99 -2.44
N THR A 158 9.07 -14.10 -1.90
CA THR A 158 7.96 -13.16 -2.15
C THR A 158 7.72 -12.23 -0.97
N GLY A 159 7.14 -11.06 -1.24
CA GLY A 159 6.78 -10.09 -0.20
C GLY A 159 6.44 -8.72 -0.77
N THR A 160 5.95 -7.85 0.11
CA THR A 160 5.60 -6.47 -0.24
C THR A 160 6.18 -5.49 0.77
N LYS A 161 6.64 -4.34 0.30
CA LYS A 161 7.10 -3.21 1.11
C LYS A 161 6.38 -1.93 0.66
N ILE A 162 5.72 -1.28 1.60
CA ILE A 162 5.07 0.01 1.41
C ILE A 162 5.82 1.05 2.25
N VAL A 163 6.25 2.13 1.61
CA VAL A 163 6.96 3.25 2.26
C VAL A 163 6.09 4.49 2.16
N LEU A 164 5.65 4.98 3.30
CA LEU A 164 4.89 6.22 3.44
C LEU A 164 5.87 7.34 3.77
N GLN A 165 5.88 8.39 2.95
CA GLN A 165 6.81 9.51 3.08
C GLN A 165 6.05 10.84 3.14
N GLU A 166 6.70 11.86 3.66
CA GLU A 166 6.08 13.17 3.86
C GLU A 166 4.78 13.06 4.68
N ILE A 167 4.90 12.48 5.87
CA ILE A 167 3.78 12.25 6.77
C ILE A 167 3.19 13.60 7.20
N GLN A 168 1.90 13.79 6.93
CA GLN A 168 1.19 15.04 7.15
C GLN A 168 0.73 15.24 8.61
N LYS A 169 0.74 14.19 9.42
CA LYS A 169 0.32 14.20 10.82
C LYS A 169 1.51 14.09 11.75
N ASP A 170 1.39 14.69 12.92
CA ASP A 170 2.38 14.50 13.99
C ASP A 170 2.28 13.06 14.52
N ILE A 171 3.19 12.21 14.06
CA ILE A 171 3.23 10.78 14.42
C ILE A 171 3.48 10.64 15.92
N SER A 172 4.26 11.53 16.53
CA SER A 172 4.63 11.44 17.94
C SER A 172 3.42 11.58 18.89
N ARG A 173 2.41 12.35 18.48
CA ARG A 173 1.17 12.53 19.24
C ARG A 173 0.14 11.43 18.99
N SER A 174 0.25 10.72 17.87
CA SER A 174 -0.73 9.69 17.49
C SER A 174 -0.42 8.32 18.07
N LEU A 175 0.78 8.12 18.66
CA LEU A 175 1.24 6.85 19.21
C LEU A 175 1.23 6.80 20.75
N ASN A 176 0.86 7.89 21.41
CA ASN A 176 0.61 7.99 22.85
C ASN A 176 -0.89 7.92 23.13
#